data_29a5e4d9802fb9577de271aa8cdccd82
#
_entry.id   29a5e4d9802fb9577de271aa8cdccd82
#
_cell.length_a   1.000
_cell.length_b   1.000
_cell.length_c   1.000
_cell.angle_alpha   90.00
_cell.angle_beta   90.00
_cell.angle_gamma   90.00
#
_symmetry.space_group_name_H-M   'P 1'
#
loop_
_entity.id
_entity.type
_entity.pdbx_description
1 polymer ?
#
loop_
_entity_poly.entity_id
_entity_poly.type
_entity_poly.pdbx_seq_one_letter_code
_entity_poly.pdbx_strand_id
1 'polypeptide(L)'
;MHYLQNNRAKSAPLILCLLIVSALQAGVTEAEIVDPTKRALHLSETLPNQTLKEHLQSCALGDFYPTDFSIAHRGAPLGYPEHSREGYIAAAAQGAGVIECDVTFTQDLALVCRHSQCDLATTTNILQTPLAAKCSKPFRPANGHQPASATCCTTDISLAEFKTLCARPAYSNNQAKTVAQYLAPQRSPVVSAPLTCGTLMTHAESIELIDALGRKFTPELKQPMVDMPFTPGFNQGAYADKLLEEYRAAGIAPSRVYPQSFNPDDIWHWINNHPDFADQAVWLDARGRRPGFQSSTADFAALQKQGLNIIAPPMPMLLALNDVGKIVPSTYARQAKSAGLEIITWTFEAGDPMDEKNWLYAPIATAMTSEGQMLQVLHVLANDVGVRGVFSDWPGTVTYYANCLMGLNRQN
;
A
#
# COMPACT_ATOMS: atom_id res chain seq x y z
N MET A 1 78.25 -49.10 -16.57
CA MET A 1 78.83 -48.14 -15.62
C MET A 1 78.04 -46.84 -15.61
N HIS A 2 77.63 -46.56 -14.45
CA HIS A 2 77.19 -45.24 -13.88
C HIS A 2 75.78 -44.83 -13.85
N TYR A 3 75.32 -45.04 -12.71
CA TYR A 3 74.81 -44.15 -11.63
C TYR A 3 73.57 -43.35 -11.98
N LEU A 4 72.43 -43.89 -11.52
CA LEU A 4 71.17 -43.24 -11.27
C LEU A 4 71.26 -42.40 -9.97
N GLN A 5 71.12 -41.12 -10.00
CA GLN A 5 70.84 -40.30 -8.81
C GLN A 5 69.33 -39.96 -8.70
N ASN A 6 68.74 -40.50 -7.64
CA ASN A 6 67.41 -40.19 -7.15
C ASN A 6 67.38 -38.79 -6.54
N ASN A 7 66.60 -37.89 -7.11
CA ASN A 7 66.19 -36.67 -6.45
C ASN A 7 64.75 -36.81 -5.94
N ARG A 8 64.57 -37.05 -4.65
CA ARG A 8 63.34 -36.97 -3.93
C ARG A 8 63.01 -35.49 -3.72
N ALA A 9 61.96 -34.99 -4.39
CA ALA A 9 61.31 -33.68 -4.08
C ALA A 9 60.50 -33.85 -2.79
N LYS A 10 60.83 -33.04 -1.78
CA LYS A 10 60.04 -32.91 -0.53
C LYS A 10 58.78 -32.12 -0.82
N SER A 11 57.63 -32.75 -0.74
CA SER A 11 56.32 -32.09 -0.72
C SER A 11 56.11 -31.37 0.62
N ALA A 12 56.01 -30.07 0.60
CA ALA A 12 55.54 -29.26 1.73
C ALA A 12 54.01 -29.32 1.78
N PRO A 13 53.40 -29.42 2.97
CA PRO A 13 51.94 -29.39 3.06
C PRO A 13 51.42 -27.98 2.86
N LEU A 14 50.54 -27.81 1.88
CA LEU A 14 49.71 -26.62 1.72
C LEU A 14 48.72 -26.56 2.88
N ILE A 15 48.94 -25.65 3.82
CA ILE A 15 47.97 -25.32 4.86
C ILE A 15 46.87 -24.45 4.17
N LEU A 16 45.73 -25.06 3.88
CA LEU A 16 44.55 -24.40 3.40
C LEU A 16 43.88 -23.65 4.56
N CYS A 17 44.16 -22.34 4.68
CA CYS A 17 43.41 -21.47 5.58
C CYS A 17 41.97 -21.34 5.09
N LEU A 18 41.05 -22.14 5.63
CA LEU A 18 39.62 -21.88 5.54
C LEU A 18 39.29 -20.62 6.34
N LEU A 19 39.18 -19.49 5.67
CA LEU A 19 38.49 -18.31 6.20
C LEU A 19 37.00 -18.66 6.31
N ILE A 20 36.59 -18.99 7.53
CA ILE A 20 35.16 -19.08 7.89
C ILE A 20 34.66 -17.64 7.90
N VAL A 21 34.05 -17.22 6.80
CA VAL A 21 33.21 -16.02 6.78
C VAL A 21 31.94 -16.38 7.54
N SER A 22 31.92 -16.08 8.84
CA SER A 22 30.72 -16.09 9.65
C SER A 22 29.83 -14.92 9.16
N ALA A 23 28.98 -15.17 8.16
CA ALA A 23 27.87 -14.29 7.89
C ALA A 23 26.99 -14.30 9.13
N LEU A 24 26.96 -13.18 9.86
CA LEU A 24 25.89 -12.90 10.80
C LEU A 24 24.57 -12.89 10.00
N GLN A 25 23.92 -14.02 9.93
CA GLN A 25 22.51 -14.09 9.64
C GLN A 25 21.81 -13.50 10.88
N ALA A 26 21.58 -12.19 10.85
CA ALA A 26 20.56 -11.60 11.70
C ALA A 26 19.27 -12.38 11.40
N GLY A 27 18.84 -13.18 12.39
CA GLY A 27 17.64 -14.00 12.27
C GLY A 27 16.46 -13.09 11.95
N VAL A 28 16.04 -13.10 10.69
CA VAL A 28 14.69 -12.78 10.32
C VAL A 28 13.88 -13.90 11.00
N THR A 29 13.25 -13.60 12.14
CA THR A 29 12.15 -14.46 12.64
C THR A 29 11.25 -14.64 11.44
N GLU A 30 11.04 -15.88 11.00
CA GLU A 30 10.09 -16.21 9.95
C GLU A 30 8.78 -15.50 10.33
N ALA A 31 8.46 -14.41 9.61
CA ALA A 31 7.14 -13.85 9.66
C ALA A 31 6.25 -15.01 9.27
N GLU A 32 5.32 -15.38 10.13
CA GLU A 32 4.36 -16.45 9.88
C GLU A 32 3.87 -16.26 8.45
N ILE A 33 4.21 -17.20 7.55
CA ILE A 33 3.82 -17.09 6.13
C ILE A 33 2.31 -17.10 6.14
N VAL A 34 1.73 -15.94 5.96
CA VAL A 34 0.29 -15.78 6.01
C VAL A 34 -0.27 -16.37 4.74
N ASP A 35 -0.87 -17.53 4.87
CA ASP A 35 -1.55 -18.20 3.78
C ASP A 35 -2.68 -17.30 3.23
N PRO A 36 -2.58 -16.78 1.99
CA PRO A 36 -3.57 -15.88 1.42
C PRO A 36 -4.96 -16.51 1.32
N THR A 37 -5.03 -17.86 1.30
CA THR A 37 -6.28 -18.60 1.16
C THR A 37 -7.15 -18.53 2.40
N LYS A 38 -6.56 -18.53 3.61
CA LYS A 38 -7.29 -18.65 4.88
C LYS A 38 -8.36 -17.58 5.06
N ARG A 39 -8.01 -16.30 4.81
CA ARG A 39 -8.98 -15.21 4.98
C ARG A 39 -10.06 -15.23 3.93
N ALA A 40 -9.71 -15.46 2.66
CA ALA A 40 -10.68 -15.54 1.57
C ALA A 40 -11.67 -16.69 1.78
N LEU A 41 -11.19 -17.87 2.22
CA LEU A 41 -12.05 -19.01 2.54
C LEU A 41 -12.97 -18.71 3.74
N HIS A 42 -12.42 -18.11 4.81
CA HIS A 42 -13.23 -17.71 5.97
C HIS A 42 -14.35 -16.72 5.56
N LEU A 43 -14.04 -15.70 4.78
CA LEU A 43 -15.04 -14.80 4.23
C LEU A 43 -16.08 -15.54 3.38
N SER A 44 -15.67 -16.53 2.60
CA SER A 44 -16.58 -17.30 1.75
C SER A 44 -17.62 -18.09 2.55
N GLU A 45 -17.33 -18.47 3.81
CA GLU A 45 -18.25 -19.23 4.67
C GLU A 45 -19.58 -18.48 4.89
N THR A 46 -19.53 -17.15 5.01
CA THR A 46 -20.70 -16.30 5.24
C THR A 46 -21.22 -15.60 3.98
N LEU A 47 -20.67 -15.93 2.79
CA LEU A 47 -21.12 -15.36 1.51
C LEU A 47 -22.50 -15.93 1.14
N PRO A 48 -23.54 -15.10 0.96
CA PRO A 48 -24.89 -15.56 0.61
C PRO A 48 -25.02 -16.08 -0.82
N ASN A 49 -24.19 -15.59 -1.77
CA ASN A 49 -24.19 -16.07 -3.15
C ASN A 49 -23.57 -17.46 -3.25
N GLN A 50 -24.42 -18.49 -3.26
CA GLN A 50 -23.99 -19.88 -3.19
C GLN A 50 -23.08 -20.29 -4.37
N THR A 51 -23.39 -19.87 -5.60
CA THR A 51 -22.60 -20.18 -6.78
C THR A 51 -21.19 -19.58 -6.69
N LEU A 52 -21.08 -18.32 -6.27
CA LEU A 52 -19.79 -17.66 -6.07
C LEU A 52 -19.01 -18.30 -4.91
N LYS A 53 -19.71 -18.66 -3.83
CA LYS A 53 -19.13 -19.36 -2.69
C LYS A 53 -18.50 -20.70 -3.10
N GLU A 54 -19.26 -21.55 -3.77
CA GLU A 54 -18.80 -22.87 -4.22
C GLU A 54 -17.61 -22.75 -5.17
N HIS A 55 -17.66 -21.79 -6.09
CA HIS A 55 -16.53 -21.55 -7.00
C HIS A 55 -15.28 -21.12 -6.23
N LEU A 56 -15.37 -20.14 -5.32
CA LEU A 56 -14.23 -19.73 -4.50
C LEU A 56 -13.70 -20.90 -3.67
N GLN A 57 -14.55 -21.68 -3.02
CA GLN A 57 -14.12 -22.82 -2.22
C GLN A 57 -13.44 -23.92 -3.04
N SER A 58 -13.82 -24.10 -4.30
CA SER A 58 -13.21 -25.09 -5.19
C SER A 58 -11.75 -24.78 -5.53
N CYS A 59 -11.30 -23.55 -5.37
CA CYS A 59 -9.92 -23.11 -5.64
C CYS A 59 -8.96 -23.30 -4.45
N ALA A 60 -9.44 -23.78 -3.29
CA ALA A 60 -8.68 -23.80 -2.03
C ALA A 60 -7.33 -24.53 -2.09
N LEU A 61 -7.19 -25.51 -2.99
CA LEU A 61 -5.97 -26.30 -3.17
C LEU A 61 -5.18 -25.91 -4.43
N GLY A 62 -5.54 -24.78 -5.06
CA GLY A 62 -4.84 -24.27 -6.24
C GLY A 62 -3.55 -23.57 -5.91
N ASP A 63 -2.68 -23.43 -6.91
CA ASP A 63 -1.51 -22.55 -6.81
C ASP A 63 -1.95 -21.10 -6.98
N PHE A 64 -1.32 -20.18 -6.22
CA PHE A 64 -1.60 -18.76 -6.28
C PHE A 64 -0.38 -17.98 -6.70
N TYR A 65 -0.55 -17.14 -7.71
CA TYR A 65 0.51 -16.34 -8.32
C TYR A 65 0.26 -14.86 -8.08
N PRO A 66 1.32 -14.04 -8.03
CA PRO A 66 1.19 -12.60 -7.99
C PRO A 66 0.38 -12.06 -9.16
N THR A 67 -0.46 -11.07 -8.89
CA THR A 67 -1.30 -10.45 -9.90
C THR A 67 -1.37 -8.94 -9.71
N ASP A 68 -1.29 -8.20 -10.83
CA ASP A 68 -1.43 -6.72 -10.84
C ASP A 68 -2.84 -6.27 -10.41
N PHE A 69 -3.82 -7.16 -10.44
CA PHE A 69 -5.16 -6.89 -9.93
C PHE A 69 -5.16 -6.66 -8.40
N SER A 70 -4.23 -7.30 -7.69
CA SER A 70 -4.04 -7.15 -6.25
C SER A 70 -3.00 -6.08 -5.97
N ILE A 71 -3.44 -4.94 -5.43
CA ILE A 71 -2.60 -3.80 -5.06
C ILE A 71 -2.56 -3.71 -3.54
N ALA A 72 -1.36 -3.77 -2.98
CA ALA A 72 -1.16 -3.65 -1.53
C ALA A 72 -1.28 -2.18 -1.10
N HIS A 73 -2.35 -1.84 -0.39
CA HIS A 73 -2.55 -0.53 0.22
C HIS A 73 -1.64 -0.40 1.45
N ARG A 74 -0.63 0.44 1.39
CA ARG A 74 0.39 0.66 2.45
C ARG A 74 1.14 -0.60 2.90
N GLY A 75 1.18 -1.64 2.05
CA GLY A 75 1.67 -2.97 2.39
C GLY A 75 0.54 -3.93 2.80
N ALA A 76 0.57 -4.47 4.03
CA ALA A 76 -0.47 -5.34 4.58
C ALA A 76 -0.90 -4.84 5.99
N PRO A 77 -1.55 -3.67 6.11
CA PRO A 77 -1.70 -2.94 7.37
C PRO A 77 -2.64 -3.62 8.37
N LEU A 78 -3.45 -4.59 7.97
CA LEU A 78 -4.24 -5.38 8.94
C LEU A 78 -3.36 -6.24 9.87
N GLY A 79 -2.13 -6.55 9.48
CA GLY A 79 -1.22 -7.37 10.27
C GLY A 79 0.12 -6.71 10.60
N TYR A 80 0.48 -5.65 9.87
CA TYR A 80 1.81 -5.04 9.93
C TYR A 80 1.70 -3.52 10.01
N PRO A 81 2.70 -2.82 10.58
CA PRO A 81 2.75 -1.36 10.45
C PRO A 81 2.75 -0.93 9.00
N GLU A 82 1.93 0.07 8.68
CA GLU A 82 1.87 0.64 7.33
C GLU A 82 3.24 1.16 6.87
N HIS A 83 3.55 1.01 5.57
CA HIS A 83 4.79 1.47 4.96
C HIS A 83 6.06 0.99 5.67
N SER A 84 6.01 -0.19 6.29
CA SER A 84 7.17 -0.86 6.86
C SER A 84 7.75 -1.90 5.90
N ARG A 85 9.05 -2.17 6.06
CA ARG A 85 9.73 -3.25 5.33
C ARG A 85 9.00 -4.59 5.47
N GLU A 86 8.57 -4.91 6.68
CA GLU A 86 7.89 -6.16 7.01
C GLU A 86 6.50 -6.21 6.36
N GLY A 87 5.78 -5.07 6.33
CA GLY A 87 4.50 -4.95 5.64
C GLY A 87 4.60 -5.16 4.12
N TYR A 88 5.66 -4.66 3.49
CA TYR A 88 5.90 -4.87 2.05
C TYR A 88 6.27 -6.32 1.72
N ILE A 89 7.11 -6.95 2.56
CA ILE A 89 7.43 -8.39 2.42
C ILE A 89 6.16 -9.24 2.57
N ALA A 90 5.34 -8.95 3.57
CA ALA A 90 4.08 -9.65 3.79
C ALA A 90 3.10 -9.47 2.63
N ALA A 91 2.99 -8.27 2.08
CA ALA A 91 2.15 -7.99 0.90
C ALA A 91 2.60 -8.78 -0.33
N ALA A 92 3.90 -8.84 -0.58
CA ALA A 92 4.46 -9.64 -1.68
C ALA A 92 4.23 -11.14 -1.47
N ALA A 93 4.36 -11.64 -0.23
CA ALA A 93 4.06 -13.03 0.12
C ALA A 93 2.58 -13.37 -0.06
N GLN A 94 1.68 -12.41 0.12
CA GLN A 94 0.25 -12.53 -0.16
C GLN A 94 -0.10 -12.42 -1.65
N GLY A 95 0.88 -12.25 -2.53
CA GLY A 95 0.70 -12.24 -3.99
C GLY A 95 0.25 -10.89 -4.56
N ALA A 96 0.42 -9.78 -3.85
CA ALA A 96 0.24 -8.47 -4.46
C ALA A 96 1.21 -8.29 -5.64
N GLY A 97 0.71 -7.93 -6.80
CA GLY A 97 1.52 -7.60 -7.98
C GLY A 97 2.05 -6.16 -7.95
N VAL A 98 1.32 -5.28 -7.27
CA VAL A 98 1.67 -3.86 -7.12
C VAL A 98 1.71 -3.50 -5.64
N ILE A 99 2.71 -2.75 -5.19
CA ILE A 99 2.86 -2.30 -3.79
C ILE A 99 2.93 -0.78 -3.75
N GLU A 100 2.19 -0.21 -2.80
CA GLU A 100 2.11 1.22 -2.59
C GLU A 100 3.16 1.72 -1.59
N CYS A 101 3.75 2.88 -1.88
CA CYS A 101 4.44 3.74 -0.93
C CYS A 101 3.82 5.14 -1.01
N ASP A 102 3.18 5.58 0.06
CA ASP A 102 2.80 6.98 0.24
C ASP A 102 4.05 7.79 0.55
N VAL A 103 4.36 8.78 -0.28
CA VAL A 103 5.63 9.50 -0.23
C VAL A 103 5.44 10.85 0.42
N THR A 104 6.23 11.12 1.46
CA THR A 104 6.41 12.44 2.09
C THR A 104 7.90 12.79 2.16
N PHE A 105 8.27 13.93 2.72
CA PHE A 105 9.68 14.32 2.83
C PHE A 105 10.04 14.77 4.25
N THR A 106 11.30 14.54 4.64
CA THR A 106 11.89 14.94 5.91
C THR A 106 12.35 16.40 5.89
N GLN A 107 12.81 16.94 7.05
CA GLN A 107 13.38 18.27 7.16
C GLN A 107 14.53 18.53 6.17
N ASP A 108 15.34 17.51 5.90
CA ASP A 108 16.47 17.53 4.96
C ASP A 108 16.11 17.01 3.57
N LEU A 109 14.81 17.03 3.21
CA LEU A 109 14.25 16.73 1.89
C LEU A 109 14.45 15.28 1.39
N ALA A 110 14.76 14.32 2.27
CA ALA A 110 14.77 12.92 1.90
C ALA A 110 13.32 12.41 1.77
N LEU A 111 13.01 11.66 0.71
CA LEU A 111 11.69 11.06 0.54
C LEU A 111 11.56 9.81 1.42
N VAL A 112 10.43 9.70 2.12
CA VAL A 112 10.13 8.59 3.03
C VAL A 112 8.70 8.08 2.82
N CYS A 113 8.47 6.79 3.10
CA CYS A 113 7.16 6.16 2.95
C CYS A 113 6.32 6.39 4.21
N ARG A 114 5.41 7.38 4.19
CA ARG A 114 4.41 7.66 5.25
C ARG A 114 3.11 8.16 4.65
N HIS A 115 1.97 7.69 5.18
CA HIS A 115 0.64 8.03 4.66
C HIS A 115 0.33 9.53 4.76
N SER A 116 0.88 10.21 5.75
CA SER A 116 0.76 11.66 5.90
C SER A 116 2.07 12.24 6.40
N GLN A 117 2.36 13.47 5.97
CA GLN A 117 3.53 14.18 6.46
C GLN A 117 3.53 14.34 7.99
N CYS A 118 2.37 14.34 8.64
CA CYS A 118 2.24 14.61 10.07
C CYS A 118 1.58 13.46 10.85
N ASP A 119 1.83 12.20 10.47
CA ASP A 119 1.28 11.01 11.12
C ASP A 119 2.23 10.32 12.12
N LEU A 120 3.48 10.78 12.27
CA LEU A 120 4.50 10.10 13.07
C LEU A 120 4.07 9.87 14.53
N ALA A 121 3.22 10.74 15.08
CA ALA A 121 2.71 10.60 16.45
C ALA A 121 1.84 9.35 16.66
N THR A 122 1.20 8.84 15.61
CA THR A 122 0.26 7.71 15.67
C THR A 122 0.78 6.45 15.00
N THR A 123 1.77 6.61 14.11
CA THR A 123 2.30 5.52 13.27
C THR A 123 3.72 5.11 13.62
N THR A 124 4.34 5.80 14.61
CA THR A 124 5.70 5.50 15.09
C THR A 124 5.77 5.58 16.62
N ASN A 125 6.92 5.21 17.16
CA ASN A 125 7.21 5.35 18.60
C ASN A 125 7.76 6.73 18.97
N ILE A 126 7.70 7.75 18.11
CA ILE A 126 8.33 9.07 18.33
C ILE A 126 8.00 9.68 19.69
N LEU A 127 6.73 9.58 20.14
CA LEU A 127 6.29 10.11 21.44
C LEU A 127 6.94 9.42 22.65
N GLN A 128 7.58 8.27 22.47
CA GLN A 128 8.32 7.52 23.49
C GLN A 128 9.83 7.76 23.43
N THR A 129 10.29 8.66 22.56
CA THR A 129 11.71 9.00 22.34
C THR A 129 11.97 10.47 22.68
N PRO A 130 13.24 10.88 22.82
CA PRO A 130 13.59 12.31 22.96
C PRO A 130 13.12 13.18 21.80
N LEU A 131 12.88 12.60 20.61
CA LEU A 131 12.38 13.32 19.44
C LEU A 131 10.95 13.86 19.61
N ALA A 132 10.21 13.39 20.61
CA ALA A 132 8.90 13.96 20.99
C ALA A 132 8.97 15.48 21.21
N ALA A 133 10.12 16.00 21.65
CA ALA A 133 10.34 17.45 21.87
C ALA A 133 10.38 18.26 20.57
N LYS A 134 10.59 17.61 19.42
CA LYS A 134 10.60 18.25 18.09
C LYS A 134 9.23 18.28 17.43
N CYS A 135 8.25 17.54 17.95
CA CYS A 135 6.91 17.48 17.37
C CYS A 135 6.26 18.87 17.29
N SER A 136 5.68 19.21 16.15
CA SER A 136 4.97 20.48 15.89
C SER A 136 3.88 20.75 16.94
N LYS A 137 3.21 19.69 17.45
CA LYS A 137 2.31 19.75 18.61
C LYS A 137 2.63 18.59 19.55
N PRO A 138 3.14 18.88 20.76
CA PRO A 138 3.43 17.86 21.76
C PRO A 138 2.16 17.15 22.20
N PHE A 139 2.32 15.94 22.81
CA PHE A 139 1.19 15.19 23.36
C PHE A 139 0.41 16.02 24.37
N ARG A 140 -0.91 16.05 24.17
CA ARG A 140 -1.89 16.63 25.11
C ARG A 140 -2.86 15.53 25.54
N PRO A 141 -3.01 15.29 26.86
CA PRO A 141 -3.97 14.31 27.36
C PRO A 141 -5.41 14.76 27.15
N ALA A 142 -6.34 13.81 27.02
CA ALA A 142 -7.76 14.08 27.00
C ALA A 142 -8.20 14.79 28.30
N ASN A 143 -9.08 15.79 28.21
CA ASN A 143 -9.52 16.58 29.37
C ASN A 143 -11.05 16.67 29.56
N GLY A 144 -11.81 15.75 28.94
CA GLY A 144 -13.27 15.74 28.99
C GLY A 144 -13.94 16.60 27.93
N HIS A 145 -13.33 17.67 27.48
CA HIS A 145 -13.81 18.57 26.42
C HIS A 145 -13.05 18.37 25.10
N GLN A 146 -11.79 17.95 25.20
CA GLN A 146 -10.91 17.75 24.06
C GLN A 146 -10.31 16.33 24.09
N PRO A 147 -10.24 15.67 22.94
CA PRO A 147 -9.57 14.38 22.83
C PRO A 147 -8.06 14.51 23.05
N ALA A 148 -7.41 13.42 23.41
CA ALA A 148 -5.96 13.33 23.40
C ALA A 148 -5.43 13.56 21.98
N SER A 149 -4.32 14.26 21.84
CA SER A 149 -3.76 14.59 20.53
C SER A 149 -2.26 14.81 20.60
N ALA A 150 -1.59 14.57 19.50
CA ALA A 150 -0.21 14.96 19.21
C ALA A 150 -0.05 15.12 17.69
N THR A 151 0.86 15.96 17.23
CA THR A 151 1.21 16.09 15.81
C THR A 151 2.73 16.12 15.69
N CYS A 152 3.28 15.11 15.00
CA CYS A 152 4.70 15.02 14.70
C CYS A 152 4.83 14.77 13.20
N CYS A 153 5.54 15.68 12.52
CA CYS A 153 5.66 15.65 11.07
C CYS A 153 7.02 15.08 10.64
N THR A 154 7.10 14.51 9.46
CA THR A 154 8.38 14.09 8.88
C THR A 154 9.33 15.28 8.72
N THR A 155 8.79 16.47 8.46
CA THR A 155 9.54 17.73 8.40
C THR A 155 10.00 18.30 9.75
N ASP A 156 9.56 17.72 10.86
CA ASP A 156 10.07 18.10 12.20
C ASP A 156 11.44 17.49 12.48
N ILE A 157 11.85 16.47 11.72
CA ILE A 157 13.05 15.66 11.95
C ILE A 157 13.84 15.41 10.65
N SER A 158 15.14 15.17 10.80
CA SER A 158 16.01 14.75 9.69
C SER A 158 15.80 13.27 9.33
N LEU A 159 16.30 12.84 8.17
CA LEU A 159 16.32 11.42 7.79
C LEU A 159 17.05 10.55 8.82
N ALA A 160 18.20 11.01 9.32
CA ALA A 160 18.97 10.27 10.32
C ALA A 160 18.14 10.02 11.59
N GLU A 161 17.37 11.00 12.04
CA GLU A 161 16.45 10.87 13.19
C GLU A 161 15.26 9.97 12.86
N PHE A 162 14.66 10.13 11.69
CA PHE A 162 13.56 9.28 11.21
C PHE A 162 13.93 7.80 11.25
N LYS A 163 15.15 7.45 10.84
CA LYS A 163 15.66 6.06 10.82
C LYS A 163 15.91 5.47 12.22
N THR A 164 15.86 6.28 13.28
CA THR A 164 15.94 5.78 14.68
C THR A 164 14.59 5.35 15.24
N LEU A 165 13.50 5.65 14.53
CA LEU A 165 12.15 5.33 14.98
C LEU A 165 11.72 3.92 14.54
N CYS A 166 10.73 3.38 15.25
CA CYS A 166 10.00 2.16 14.86
C CYS A 166 8.64 2.52 14.27
N ALA A 167 8.28 1.88 13.15
CA ALA A 167 6.91 1.89 12.65
C ALA A 167 5.98 1.10 13.59
N ARG A 168 4.74 1.57 13.76
CA ARG A 168 3.70 0.95 14.58
C ARG A 168 2.40 0.88 13.76
N PRO A 169 1.49 -0.07 14.07
CA PRO A 169 0.13 -0.02 13.55
C PRO A 169 -0.50 1.36 13.80
N ALA A 170 -1.12 1.93 12.78
CA ALA A 170 -1.73 3.26 12.80
C ALA A 170 -2.92 3.29 13.77
N TYR A 171 -2.70 3.76 14.98
CA TYR A 171 -3.74 3.87 16.02
C TYR A 171 -3.40 4.91 17.06
N SER A 172 -4.44 5.55 17.58
CA SER A 172 -4.36 6.42 18.75
C SER A 172 -5.64 6.35 19.59
N ASN A 173 -5.48 6.28 20.91
CA ASN A 173 -6.61 6.37 21.84
C ASN A 173 -6.92 7.84 22.14
N ASN A 174 -8.03 8.34 21.62
CA ASN A 174 -8.47 9.73 21.80
C ASN A 174 -8.91 10.07 23.23
N GLN A 175 -9.10 9.06 24.13
CA GLN A 175 -9.43 9.23 25.55
C GLN A 175 -8.20 9.13 26.46
N ALA A 176 -7.00 8.99 25.89
CA ALA A 176 -5.77 8.76 26.64
C ALA A 176 -5.40 9.91 27.58
N LYS A 177 -4.89 9.55 28.76
CA LYS A 177 -4.32 10.49 29.74
C LYS A 177 -2.79 10.49 29.74
N THR A 178 -2.18 9.48 29.11
CA THR A 178 -0.73 9.31 29.02
C THR A 178 -0.33 8.87 27.62
N VAL A 179 0.95 9.09 27.25
CA VAL A 179 1.50 8.61 25.97
C VAL A 179 1.34 7.09 25.85
N ALA A 180 1.58 6.32 26.92
CA ALA A 180 1.43 4.87 26.91
C ALA A 180 0.00 4.44 26.56
N GLN A 181 -1.02 5.13 27.11
CA GLN A 181 -2.42 4.87 26.77
C GLN A 181 -2.75 5.33 25.34
N TYR A 182 -2.16 6.45 24.88
CA TYR A 182 -2.37 6.98 23.53
C TYR A 182 -1.89 6.01 22.45
N LEU A 183 -0.76 5.35 22.71
CA LEU A 183 -0.11 4.41 21.84
C LEU A 183 -0.43 2.93 22.12
N ALA A 184 -1.38 2.63 23.01
CA ALA A 184 -1.71 1.24 23.33
C ALA A 184 -2.15 0.48 22.06
N PRO A 185 -1.59 -0.71 21.76
CA PRO A 185 -1.89 -1.44 20.54
C PRO A 185 -3.34 -1.90 20.52
N GLN A 186 -3.94 -1.89 19.33
CA GLN A 186 -5.22 -2.57 19.07
C GLN A 186 -4.98 -4.02 18.64
N ARG A 187 -6.03 -4.83 18.76
CA ARG A 187 -6.04 -6.19 18.23
C ARG A 187 -6.15 -6.14 16.71
N SER A 188 -5.35 -6.96 16.04
CA SER A 188 -5.53 -7.21 14.61
C SER A 188 -6.63 -8.25 14.39
N PRO A 189 -7.47 -8.10 13.37
CA PRO A 189 -8.46 -9.11 13.00
C PRO A 189 -7.85 -10.33 12.30
N VAL A 190 -6.60 -10.23 11.82
CA VAL A 190 -5.98 -11.24 10.94
C VAL A 190 -4.72 -11.89 11.50
N VAL A 191 -4.05 -11.25 12.46
CA VAL A 191 -2.86 -11.80 13.12
C VAL A 191 -3.01 -11.76 14.64
N SER A 192 -2.55 -12.80 15.32
CA SER A 192 -2.66 -12.94 16.78
C SER A 192 -1.74 -11.96 17.54
N ALA A 193 -0.61 -11.58 16.95
CA ALA A 193 0.38 -10.67 17.53
C ALA A 193 0.88 -9.70 16.45
N PRO A 194 0.26 -8.51 16.31
CA PRO A 194 0.70 -7.52 15.35
C PRO A 194 2.11 -7.01 15.68
N LEU A 195 2.91 -6.79 14.66
CA LEU A 195 4.25 -6.23 14.81
C LEU A 195 4.16 -4.81 15.38
N THR A 196 4.86 -4.54 16.47
CA THR A 196 4.81 -3.25 17.17
C THR A 196 6.04 -2.37 16.95
N CYS A 197 7.05 -2.88 16.23
CA CYS A 197 8.26 -2.14 15.86
C CYS A 197 8.73 -2.62 14.47
N GLY A 198 8.17 -2.03 13.42
CA GLY A 198 8.56 -2.27 12.04
C GLY A 198 9.67 -1.32 11.58
N THR A 199 10.35 -1.69 10.51
CA THR A 199 11.43 -0.91 9.92
C THR A 199 10.85 0.18 9.01
N LEU A 200 11.10 1.45 9.35
CA LEU A 200 10.74 2.59 8.51
C LEU A 200 11.60 2.64 7.24
N MET A 201 10.98 2.97 6.12
CA MET A 201 11.62 2.97 4.80
C MET A 201 11.73 4.39 4.25
N THR A 202 12.87 4.71 3.62
CA THR A 202 12.92 5.77 2.62
C THR A 202 12.21 5.32 1.35
N HIS A 203 11.85 6.25 0.49
CA HIS A 203 11.27 5.91 -0.80
C HIS A 203 12.28 5.11 -1.66
N ALA A 204 13.55 5.52 -1.68
CA ALA A 204 14.61 4.77 -2.38
C ALA A 204 14.77 3.34 -1.85
N GLU A 205 14.82 3.13 -0.52
CA GLU A 205 14.88 1.78 0.07
C GLU A 205 13.64 0.95 -0.28
N SER A 206 12.47 1.57 -0.37
CA SER A 206 11.23 0.87 -0.77
C SER A 206 11.29 0.43 -2.22
N ILE A 207 11.86 1.26 -3.11
CA ILE A 207 12.07 0.90 -4.52
C ILE A 207 12.97 -0.33 -4.63
N GLU A 208 14.12 -0.32 -3.95
CA GLU A 208 15.04 -1.46 -3.96
C GLU A 208 14.38 -2.76 -3.44
N LEU A 209 13.64 -2.66 -2.33
CA LEU A 209 12.96 -3.82 -1.74
C LEU A 209 11.87 -4.36 -2.67
N ILE A 210 10.98 -3.50 -3.17
CA ILE A 210 9.84 -3.90 -4.00
C ILE A 210 10.34 -4.47 -5.34
N ASP A 211 11.41 -3.93 -5.91
CA ASP A 211 12.07 -4.48 -7.09
C ASP A 211 12.64 -5.87 -6.83
N ALA A 212 13.37 -6.04 -5.73
CA ALA A 212 13.92 -7.34 -5.32
C ALA A 212 12.83 -8.39 -5.07
N LEU A 213 11.63 -7.98 -4.65
CA LEU A 213 10.45 -8.84 -4.51
C LEU A 213 9.75 -9.12 -5.86
N GLY A 214 10.22 -8.53 -6.97
CA GLY A 214 9.64 -8.70 -8.31
C GLY A 214 8.25 -8.09 -8.47
N ARG A 215 7.94 -6.98 -7.76
CA ARG A 215 6.64 -6.31 -7.78
C ARG A 215 6.70 -4.98 -8.52
N LYS A 216 5.52 -4.49 -8.92
CA LYS A 216 5.32 -3.15 -9.49
C LYS A 216 5.05 -2.14 -8.38
N PHE A 217 5.04 -0.88 -8.74
CA PHE A 217 5.02 0.25 -7.82
C PHE A 217 3.83 1.16 -8.06
N THR A 218 3.21 1.64 -6.99
CA THR A 218 2.24 2.73 -7.06
C THR A 218 2.53 3.76 -5.97
N PRO A 219 3.52 4.66 -6.20
CA PRO A 219 3.83 5.71 -5.23
C PRO A 219 2.75 6.79 -5.24
N GLU A 220 2.23 7.15 -4.06
CA GLU A 220 1.38 8.33 -3.91
C GLU A 220 2.20 9.55 -3.48
N LEU A 221 2.17 10.63 -4.26
CA LEU A 221 2.69 11.92 -3.84
C LEU A 221 1.72 12.54 -2.85
N LYS A 222 2.04 12.47 -1.55
CA LYS A 222 1.17 13.01 -0.51
C LYS A 222 1.16 14.54 -0.53
N GLN A 223 -0.01 15.11 -0.30
CA GLN A 223 -0.12 16.57 -0.19
C GLN A 223 0.75 17.07 0.97
N PRO A 224 1.65 18.04 0.75
CA PRO A 224 2.42 18.67 1.81
C PRO A 224 1.51 19.29 2.86
N MET A 225 1.88 19.15 4.13
CA MET A 225 1.21 19.81 5.27
C MET A 225 2.03 20.99 5.80
N VAL A 226 2.93 21.49 4.99
CA VAL A 226 3.75 22.68 5.20
C VAL A 226 3.61 23.58 3.98
N ASP A 227 3.96 24.87 4.14
CA ASP A 227 3.96 25.82 3.04
C ASP A 227 4.98 25.40 1.97
N MET A 228 4.58 25.51 0.70
CA MET A 228 5.47 25.26 -0.44
C MET A 228 5.74 26.58 -1.18
N PRO A 229 6.98 26.84 -1.64
CA PRO A 229 8.18 26.01 -1.51
C PRO A 229 8.65 25.86 -0.05
N PHE A 230 8.95 24.63 0.37
CA PHE A 230 9.41 24.35 1.74
C PHE A 230 10.81 24.96 2.01
N THR A 231 11.67 24.91 1.03
CA THR A 231 12.96 25.60 0.98
C THR A 231 13.13 26.25 -0.40
N PRO A 232 14.03 27.20 -0.59
CA PRO A 232 14.32 27.75 -1.92
C PRO A 232 14.60 26.66 -2.94
N GLY A 233 13.79 26.61 -4.02
CA GLY A 233 13.88 25.61 -5.07
C GLY A 233 13.10 24.31 -4.85
N PHE A 234 12.65 23.99 -3.63
CA PHE A 234 11.84 22.80 -3.35
C PHE A 234 10.35 23.17 -3.31
N ASN A 235 9.76 23.37 -4.48
CA ASN A 235 8.33 23.61 -4.68
C ASN A 235 7.59 22.29 -4.99
N GLN A 236 6.28 22.37 -5.22
CA GLN A 236 5.45 21.18 -5.53
C GLN A 236 5.95 20.41 -6.77
N GLY A 237 6.36 21.12 -7.85
CA GLY A 237 6.92 20.48 -9.04
C GLY A 237 8.23 19.74 -8.74
N ALA A 238 9.15 20.39 -8.01
CA ALA A 238 10.42 19.74 -7.62
C ALA A 238 10.20 18.52 -6.72
N TYR A 239 9.17 18.54 -5.88
CA TYR A 239 8.79 17.37 -5.08
C TYR A 239 8.22 16.25 -5.96
N ALA A 240 7.36 16.58 -6.91
CA ALA A 240 6.80 15.63 -7.88
C ALA A 240 7.88 15.03 -8.80
N ASP A 241 8.84 15.86 -9.26
CA ASP A 241 9.99 15.42 -10.06
C ASP A 241 10.87 14.44 -9.28
N LYS A 242 11.21 14.79 -8.04
CA LYS A 242 12.08 13.97 -7.18
C LYS A 242 11.54 12.56 -6.98
N LEU A 243 10.21 12.39 -6.85
CA LEU A 243 9.58 11.08 -6.74
C LEU A 243 9.92 10.21 -7.95
N LEU A 244 9.80 10.72 -9.18
CA LEU A 244 10.09 9.96 -10.40
C LEU A 244 11.59 9.79 -10.65
N GLU A 245 12.40 10.76 -10.23
CA GLU A 245 13.85 10.70 -10.35
C GLU A 245 14.46 9.54 -9.54
N GLU A 246 13.90 9.22 -8.35
CA GLU A 246 14.37 8.09 -7.56
C GLU A 246 14.12 6.75 -8.28
N TYR A 247 13.02 6.59 -9.02
CA TYR A 247 12.80 5.42 -9.89
C TYR A 247 13.80 5.35 -11.04
N ARG A 248 14.07 6.49 -11.71
CA ARG A 248 15.08 6.54 -12.77
C ARG A 248 16.47 6.21 -12.24
N ALA A 249 16.84 6.75 -11.09
CA ALA A 249 18.11 6.48 -10.44
C ALA A 249 18.29 5.00 -10.07
N ALA A 250 17.20 4.32 -9.70
CA ALA A 250 17.17 2.89 -9.43
C ALA A 250 17.11 2.02 -10.70
N GLY A 251 17.01 2.61 -11.90
CA GLY A 251 16.91 1.88 -13.18
C GLY A 251 15.59 1.16 -13.39
N ILE A 252 14.53 1.56 -12.69
CA ILE A 252 13.20 0.95 -12.81
C ILE A 252 12.54 1.41 -14.12
N ALA A 253 12.04 0.44 -14.89
CA ALA A 253 11.31 0.73 -16.12
C ALA A 253 10.01 1.51 -15.80
N PRO A 254 9.73 2.66 -16.42
CA PRO A 254 8.54 3.47 -16.16
C PRO A 254 7.22 2.70 -16.25
N SER A 255 7.12 1.71 -17.14
CA SER A 255 5.94 0.84 -17.28
C SER A 255 5.61 0.00 -16.04
N ARG A 256 6.50 -0.06 -15.06
CA ARG A 256 6.28 -0.72 -13.78
C ARG A 256 5.82 0.22 -12.67
N VAL A 257 5.75 1.53 -12.93
CA VAL A 257 5.48 2.55 -11.92
C VAL A 257 4.20 3.29 -12.24
N TYR A 258 3.26 3.30 -11.31
CA TYR A 258 1.97 3.99 -11.41
C TYR A 258 1.94 5.15 -10.40
N PRO A 259 2.57 6.31 -10.73
CA PRO A 259 2.58 7.45 -9.82
C PRO A 259 1.17 8.01 -9.66
N GLN A 260 0.77 8.26 -8.41
CA GLN A 260 -0.59 8.69 -8.10
C GLN A 260 -0.61 9.93 -7.20
N SER A 261 -1.65 10.75 -7.35
CA SER A 261 -1.91 11.90 -6.48
C SER A 261 -3.40 12.25 -6.45
N PHE A 262 -3.86 12.80 -5.31
CA PHE A 262 -5.18 13.46 -5.21
C PHE A 262 -5.19 14.84 -5.86
N ASN A 263 -4.01 15.49 -5.98
CA ASN A 263 -3.88 16.79 -6.62
C ASN A 263 -3.79 16.61 -8.14
N PRO A 264 -4.79 17.06 -8.92
CA PRO A 264 -4.76 16.92 -10.37
C PRO A 264 -3.58 17.68 -11.02
N ASP A 265 -3.06 18.73 -10.38
CA ASP A 265 -1.93 19.48 -10.95
C ASP A 265 -0.64 18.64 -10.97
N ASP A 266 -0.45 17.71 -10.02
CA ASP A 266 0.66 16.77 -10.04
C ASP A 266 0.54 15.79 -11.21
N ILE A 267 -0.68 15.34 -11.50
CA ILE A 267 -0.96 14.45 -12.63
C ILE A 267 -0.64 15.13 -13.95
N TRP A 268 -1.11 16.37 -14.13
CA TRP A 268 -0.81 17.14 -15.33
C TRP A 268 0.69 17.49 -15.45
N HIS A 269 1.35 17.73 -14.30
CA HIS A 269 2.79 17.92 -14.26
C HIS A 269 3.52 16.70 -14.81
N TRP A 270 3.18 15.51 -14.38
CA TRP A 270 3.79 14.26 -14.87
C TRP A 270 3.45 13.99 -16.33
N ILE A 271 2.20 14.11 -16.74
CA ILE A 271 1.79 13.87 -18.13
C ILE A 271 2.53 14.81 -19.09
N ASN A 272 2.71 16.08 -18.73
CA ASN A 272 3.31 17.07 -19.60
C ASN A 272 4.84 17.08 -19.58
N ASN A 273 5.47 16.78 -18.46
CA ASN A 273 6.92 16.93 -18.28
C ASN A 273 7.67 15.59 -18.17
N HIS A 274 6.97 14.47 -17.94
CA HIS A 274 7.55 13.14 -17.79
C HIS A 274 6.84 12.13 -18.70
N PRO A 275 6.97 12.26 -20.04
CA PRO A 275 6.21 11.45 -21.01
C PRO A 275 6.47 9.94 -20.90
N ASP A 276 7.60 9.53 -20.31
CA ASP A 276 7.93 8.14 -20.02
C ASP A 276 7.05 7.52 -18.90
N PHE A 277 6.47 8.33 -18.00
CA PHE A 277 5.53 7.90 -16.95
C PHE A 277 4.07 8.31 -17.24
N ALA A 278 3.82 9.11 -18.28
CA ALA A 278 2.51 9.72 -18.53
C ALA A 278 1.37 8.69 -18.63
N ASP A 279 1.59 7.59 -19.33
CA ASP A 279 0.59 6.54 -19.55
C ASP A 279 0.16 5.82 -18.24
N GLN A 280 1.02 5.84 -17.22
CA GLN A 280 0.80 5.21 -15.93
C GLN A 280 0.36 6.18 -14.84
N ALA A 281 0.30 7.49 -15.10
CA ALA A 281 -0.15 8.47 -14.10
C ALA A 281 -1.59 8.19 -13.67
N VAL A 282 -1.84 8.13 -12.35
CA VAL A 282 -3.11 7.75 -11.76
C VAL A 282 -3.69 8.92 -10.97
N TRP A 283 -4.86 9.40 -11.37
CA TRP A 283 -5.56 10.40 -10.59
C TRP A 283 -6.45 9.75 -9.52
N LEU A 284 -6.14 9.97 -8.25
CA LEU A 284 -6.98 9.60 -7.10
C LEU A 284 -8.23 10.51 -7.06
N ASP A 285 -9.27 10.13 -7.79
CA ASP A 285 -10.47 10.96 -7.96
C ASP A 285 -11.46 10.78 -6.80
N ALA A 286 -11.36 11.64 -5.80
CA ALA A 286 -12.27 11.65 -4.66
C ALA A 286 -13.39 12.72 -4.79
N ARG A 287 -13.62 13.30 -5.99
CA ARG A 287 -14.61 14.37 -6.19
C ARG A 287 -16.03 13.97 -5.78
N GLY A 288 -16.39 12.68 -5.92
CA GLY A 288 -17.72 12.17 -5.50
C GLY A 288 -17.97 12.23 -4.00
N ARG A 289 -16.94 12.51 -3.17
CA ARG A 289 -17.13 12.78 -1.74
C ARG A 289 -17.67 14.19 -1.46
N ARG A 290 -17.67 15.06 -2.46
CA ARG A 290 -18.23 16.42 -2.33
C ARG A 290 -19.74 16.36 -2.54
N PRO A 291 -20.55 16.96 -1.65
CA PRO A 291 -22.00 17.03 -1.83
C PRO A 291 -22.36 17.66 -3.18
N GLY A 292 -23.31 17.04 -3.88
CA GLY A 292 -23.79 17.54 -5.18
C GLY A 292 -22.87 17.28 -6.37
N PHE A 293 -21.76 16.56 -6.22
CA PHE A 293 -20.92 16.17 -7.35
C PHE A 293 -21.70 15.29 -8.33
N GLN A 294 -21.63 15.66 -9.61
CA GLN A 294 -22.16 14.88 -10.71
C GLN A 294 -21.05 14.72 -11.75
N SER A 295 -20.92 13.51 -12.30
CA SER A 295 -20.02 13.21 -13.39
C SER A 295 -20.80 13.09 -14.71
N SER A 296 -20.10 13.26 -15.82
CA SER A 296 -20.62 12.92 -17.13
C SER A 296 -19.60 12.18 -17.98
N THR A 297 -20.04 11.42 -18.96
CA THR A 297 -19.14 10.77 -19.92
C THR A 297 -18.31 11.81 -20.68
N ALA A 298 -18.86 12.99 -20.97
CA ALA A 298 -18.15 14.07 -21.65
C ALA A 298 -17.00 14.62 -20.82
N ASP A 299 -17.18 14.78 -19.49
CA ASP A 299 -16.10 15.22 -18.61
C ASP A 299 -14.94 14.21 -18.57
N PHE A 300 -15.26 12.92 -18.45
CA PHE A 300 -14.25 11.86 -18.49
C PHE A 300 -13.53 11.77 -19.85
N ALA A 301 -14.29 11.90 -20.96
CA ALA A 301 -13.69 11.91 -22.29
C ALA A 301 -12.76 13.11 -22.50
N ALA A 302 -13.07 14.27 -21.91
CA ALA A 302 -12.19 15.43 -21.93
C ALA A 302 -10.89 15.20 -21.15
N LEU A 303 -10.94 14.53 -20.01
CA LEU A 303 -9.73 14.14 -19.24
C LEU A 303 -8.88 13.14 -20.01
N GLN A 304 -9.49 12.12 -20.58
CA GLN A 304 -8.80 11.10 -21.39
C GLN A 304 -8.13 11.72 -22.63
N LYS A 305 -8.81 12.66 -23.30
CA LYS A 305 -8.23 13.39 -24.45
C LYS A 305 -7.01 14.24 -24.08
N GLN A 306 -6.89 14.66 -22.83
CA GLN A 306 -5.73 15.38 -22.28
C GLN A 306 -4.58 14.45 -21.88
N GLY A 307 -4.73 13.12 -22.02
CA GLY A 307 -3.70 12.14 -21.73
C GLY A 307 -3.90 11.38 -20.41
N LEU A 308 -4.96 11.65 -19.64
CA LEU A 308 -5.26 10.86 -18.44
C LEU A 308 -5.86 9.50 -18.85
N ASN A 309 -5.16 8.42 -18.52
CA ASN A 309 -5.61 7.06 -18.83
C ASN A 309 -6.25 6.35 -17.65
N ILE A 310 -5.81 6.64 -16.42
CA ILE A 310 -6.17 5.88 -15.22
C ILE A 310 -6.72 6.80 -14.15
N ILE A 311 -7.89 6.47 -13.62
CA ILE A 311 -8.44 7.09 -12.42
C ILE A 311 -8.56 6.07 -11.28
N ALA A 312 -8.42 6.55 -10.05
CA ALA A 312 -8.58 5.70 -8.87
C ALA A 312 -9.59 6.33 -7.89
N PRO A 313 -10.90 6.15 -8.12
CA PRO A 313 -11.93 6.55 -7.17
C PRO A 313 -12.03 5.56 -6.00
N PRO A 314 -12.51 5.99 -4.81
CA PRO A 314 -12.86 5.07 -3.74
C PRO A 314 -14.04 4.17 -4.13
N MET A 315 -14.08 2.95 -3.59
CA MET A 315 -15.12 1.95 -3.89
C MET A 315 -16.57 2.48 -3.87
N PRO A 316 -16.98 3.32 -2.89
CA PRO A 316 -18.35 3.82 -2.86
C PRO A 316 -18.75 4.66 -4.07
N MET A 317 -17.80 5.22 -4.80
CA MET A 317 -18.10 5.92 -6.05
C MET A 317 -18.40 4.96 -7.22
N LEU A 318 -18.00 3.70 -7.12
CA LEU A 318 -18.17 2.70 -8.18
C LEU A 318 -19.40 1.82 -8.01
N LEU A 319 -20.01 1.82 -6.84
CA LEU A 319 -21.04 0.87 -6.44
C LEU A 319 -22.38 1.58 -6.17
N ALA A 320 -23.47 0.90 -6.48
CA ALA A 320 -24.85 1.32 -6.19
C ALA A 320 -25.71 0.07 -5.93
N LEU A 321 -26.92 0.28 -5.41
CA LEU A 321 -27.96 -0.74 -5.39
C LEU A 321 -28.96 -0.47 -6.52
N ASN A 322 -29.41 -1.53 -7.20
CA ASN A 322 -30.54 -1.45 -8.10
C ASN A 322 -31.89 -1.53 -7.33
N ASP A 323 -33.00 -1.44 -8.07
CA ASP A 323 -34.37 -1.42 -7.50
C ASP A 323 -34.75 -2.67 -6.68
N VAL A 324 -34.00 -3.77 -6.84
CA VAL A 324 -34.17 -5.03 -6.08
C VAL A 324 -33.08 -5.24 -5.02
N GLY A 325 -32.31 -4.21 -4.70
CA GLY A 325 -31.28 -4.25 -3.67
C GLY A 325 -30.00 -5.00 -4.03
N LYS A 326 -29.79 -5.32 -5.32
CA LYS A 326 -28.55 -5.98 -5.78
C LYS A 326 -27.46 -4.94 -6.00
N ILE A 327 -26.23 -5.28 -5.58
CA ILE A 327 -25.02 -4.46 -5.84
C ILE A 327 -24.71 -4.45 -7.33
N VAL A 328 -24.59 -3.26 -7.90
CA VAL A 328 -24.34 -3.02 -9.35
C VAL A 328 -23.35 -1.87 -9.54
N PRO A 329 -22.75 -1.70 -10.75
CA PRO A 329 -21.95 -0.52 -11.06
C PRO A 329 -22.74 0.77 -10.91
N SER A 330 -22.14 1.82 -10.36
CA SER A 330 -22.73 3.15 -10.25
C SER A 330 -22.79 3.86 -11.62
N THR A 331 -23.49 4.97 -11.69
CA THR A 331 -23.48 5.83 -12.87
C THR A 331 -22.08 6.38 -13.17
N TYR A 332 -21.33 6.78 -12.12
CA TYR A 332 -19.92 7.20 -12.24
C TYR A 332 -19.06 6.13 -12.93
N ALA A 333 -19.14 4.89 -12.45
CA ALA A 333 -18.38 3.77 -13.01
C ALA A 333 -18.67 3.56 -14.51
N ARG A 334 -19.96 3.52 -14.87
CA ARG A 334 -20.38 3.35 -16.26
C ARG A 334 -19.91 4.50 -17.16
N GLN A 335 -19.98 5.74 -16.70
CA GLN A 335 -19.56 6.93 -17.46
C GLN A 335 -18.04 6.94 -17.69
N ALA A 336 -17.25 6.63 -16.65
CA ALA A 336 -15.79 6.57 -16.75
C ALA A 336 -15.34 5.46 -17.73
N LYS A 337 -15.92 4.27 -17.63
CA LYS A 337 -15.62 3.15 -18.56
C LYS A 337 -16.05 3.48 -20.00
N SER A 338 -17.22 4.11 -20.19
CA SER A 338 -17.69 4.53 -21.52
C SER A 338 -16.81 5.59 -22.15
N ALA A 339 -16.11 6.38 -21.36
CA ALA A 339 -15.12 7.36 -21.82
C ALA A 339 -13.73 6.76 -22.13
N GLY A 340 -13.54 5.44 -21.91
CA GLY A 340 -12.27 4.75 -22.18
C GLY A 340 -11.25 4.80 -21.05
N LEU A 341 -11.63 5.31 -19.86
CA LEU A 341 -10.72 5.34 -18.71
C LEU A 341 -10.57 3.95 -18.09
N GLU A 342 -9.37 3.60 -17.71
CA GLU A 342 -9.09 2.50 -16.80
C GLU A 342 -9.37 2.92 -15.36
N ILE A 343 -9.84 1.99 -14.54
CA ILE A 343 -10.20 2.25 -13.15
C ILE A 343 -9.41 1.34 -12.23
N ILE A 344 -8.73 1.93 -11.26
CA ILE A 344 -8.22 1.28 -10.04
C ILE A 344 -9.11 1.76 -8.89
N THR A 345 -9.30 0.98 -7.83
CA THR A 345 -10.16 1.44 -6.73
C THR A 345 -9.57 1.12 -5.36
N TRP A 346 -9.98 1.89 -4.35
CA TRP A 346 -9.52 1.80 -2.96
C TRP A 346 -10.68 2.03 -1.97
N THR A 347 -10.69 1.49 -0.77
CA THR A 347 -9.79 0.47 -0.25
C THR A 347 -10.62 -0.72 0.17
N PHE A 348 -10.29 -1.88 -0.37
CA PHE A 348 -10.90 -3.14 0.02
C PHE A 348 -10.32 -3.61 1.36
N GLU A 349 -11.15 -4.18 2.22
CA GLU A 349 -10.80 -4.62 3.59
C GLU A 349 -10.31 -3.50 4.53
N ALA A 350 -10.58 -2.23 4.22
CA ALA A 350 -10.33 -1.15 5.15
C ALA A 350 -11.51 -0.97 6.11
N GLY A 351 -11.29 -1.29 7.37
CA GLY A 351 -12.30 -1.25 8.44
C GLY A 351 -13.33 -2.37 8.37
N ASP A 352 -14.22 -2.40 9.36
CA ASP A 352 -15.29 -3.38 9.46
C ASP A 352 -16.40 -3.09 8.42
N PRO A 353 -16.70 -4.01 7.49
CA PRO A 353 -17.75 -3.82 6.48
C PRO A 353 -19.16 -3.81 7.09
N MET A 354 -19.33 -4.32 8.33
CA MET A 354 -20.59 -4.36 9.05
C MET A 354 -20.81 -3.11 9.93
N ASP A 355 -19.81 -2.25 10.08
CA ASP A 355 -19.95 -0.97 10.78
C ASP A 355 -20.69 0.01 9.86
N GLU A 356 -21.89 0.43 10.27
CA GLU A 356 -22.69 1.43 9.54
C GLU A 356 -21.97 2.76 9.32
N LYS A 357 -20.92 3.06 10.10
CA LYS A 357 -20.08 4.24 9.96
C LYS A 357 -18.96 4.06 8.93
N ASN A 358 -18.75 2.84 8.44
CA ASN A 358 -17.76 2.61 7.41
C ASN A 358 -18.25 3.17 6.06
N TRP A 359 -17.79 4.36 5.76
CA TRP A 359 -18.19 5.10 4.56
C TRP A 359 -17.86 4.37 3.25
N LEU A 360 -16.90 3.43 3.26
CA LEU A 360 -16.51 2.65 2.08
C LEU A 360 -17.63 1.74 1.55
N TYR A 361 -18.56 1.35 2.41
CA TYR A 361 -19.72 0.53 2.06
C TYR A 361 -21.05 1.29 2.09
N ALA A 362 -21.04 2.59 2.41
CA ALA A 362 -22.24 3.38 2.62
C ALA A 362 -23.29 3.28 1.48
N PRO A 363 -22.96 3.35 0.17
CA PRO A 363 -23.96 3.25 -0.90
C PRO A 363 -24.65 1.88 -1.02
N ILE A 364 -24.06 0.85 -0.41
CA ILE A 364 -24.51 -0.54 -0.49
C ILE A 364 -24.75 -1.16 0.90
N ALA A 365 -24.78 -0.34 1.95
CA ALA A 365 -24.83 -0.80 3.35
C ALA A 365 -25.95 -1.79 3.62
N THR A 366 -27.14 -1.58 3.04
CA THR A 366 -28.29 -2.48 3.23
C THR A 366 -28.12 -3.86 2.57
N ALA A 367 -27.18 -4.01 1.63
CA ALA A 367 -26.82 -5.29 1.04
C ALA A 367 -25.68 -5.99 1.80
N MET A 368 -25.01 -5.29 2.71
CA MET A 368 -23.92 -5.85 3.53
C MET A 368 -24.51 -6.57 4.75
N THR A 369 -24.91 -7.85 4.57
CA THR A 369 -25.54 -8.67 5.62
C THR A 369 -24.59 -9.61 6.33
N SER A 370 -23.36 -9.72 5.84
CA SER A 370 -22.26 -10.54 6.42
C SER A 370 -20.91 -10.02 5.91
N GLU A 371 -19.82 -10.36 6.59
CA GLU A 371 -18.45 -10.05 6.09
C GLU A 371 -18.18 -10.69 4.72
N GLY A 372 -18.75 -11.85 4.45
CA GLY A 372 -18.62 -12.55 3.17
C GLY A 372 -19.13 -11.74 1.97
N GLN A 373 -20.05 -10.79 2.18
CA GLN A 373 -20.50 -9.88 1.13
C GLN A 373 -19.38 -9.03 0.54
N MET A 374 -18.24 -8.87 1.22
CA MET A 374 -17.05 -8.25 0.62
C MET A 374 -16.60 -8.98 -0.64
N LEU A 375 -16.69 -10.31 -0.69
CA LEU A 375 -16.36 -11.08 -1.89
C LEU A 375 -17.36 -10.82 -3.03
N GLN A 376 -18.65 -10.55 -2.72
CA GLN A 376 -19.61 -10.11 -3.72
C GLN A 376 -19.28 -8.71 -4.24
N VAL A 377 -18.86 -7.80 -3.36
CA VAL A 377 -18.37 -6.46 -3.75
C VAL A 377 -17.18 -6.58 -4.71
N LEU A 378 -16.18 -7.40 -4.34
CA LEU A 378 -15.02 -7.65 -5.18
C LEU A 378 -15.41 -8.23 -6.54
N HIS A 379 -16.40 -9.13 -6.56
CA HIS A 379 -16.94 -9.73 -7.78
C HIS A 379 -17.57 -8.69 -8.72
N VAL A 380 -18.38 -7.78 -8.19
CA VAL A 380 -18.97 -6.67 -8.96
C VAL A 380 -17.89 -5.71 -9.47
N LEU A 381 -16.91 -5.36 -8.64
CA LEU A 381 -15.80 -4.50 -9.06
C LEU A 381 -14.99 -5.13 -10.20
N ALA A 382 -14.67 -6.42 -10.10
CA ALA A 382 -13.87 -7.13 -11.10
C ALA A 382 -14.62 -7.34 -12.43
N ASN A 383 -15.88 -7.82 -12.38
CA ASN A 383 -16.59 -8.30 -13.56
C ASN A 383 -17.54 -7.28 -14.14
N ASP A 384 -18.32 -6.58 -13.29
CA ASP A 384 -19.39 -5.69 -13.75
C ASP A 384 -18.88 -4.27 -13.99
N VAL A 385 -18.02 -3.76 -13.11
CA VAL A 385 -17.30 -2.48 -13.28
C VAL A 385 -16.11 -2.66 -14.22
N GLY A 386 -15.40 -3.78 -14.13
CA GLY A 386 -14.18 -4.07 -14.89
C GLY A 386 -13.02 -3.20 -14.44
N VAL A 387 -12.78 -3.14 -13.12
CA VAL A 387 -11.61 -2.43 -12.59
C VAL A 387 -10.32 -3.17 -12.96
N ARG A 388 -9.25 -2.43 -13.18
CA ARG A 388 -7.92 -2.95 -13.49
C ARG A 388 -7.21 -3.51 -12.26
N GLY A 389 -7.50 -2.94 -11.07
CA GLY A 389 -6.87 -3.31 -9.81
C GLY A 389 -7.63 -2.79 -8.61
N VAL A 390 -7.39 -3.44 -7.47
CA VAL A 390 -8.04 -3.12 -6.19
C VAL A 390 -6.98 -2.98 -5.11
N PHE A 391 -6.90 -1.81 -4.50
CA PHE A 391 -6.12 -1.59 -3.28
C PHE A 391 -6.79 -2.31 -2.11
N SER A 392 -6.03 -3.09 -1.37
CA SER A 392 -6.51 -3.84 -0.22
C SER A 392 -5.57 -3.71 0.98
N ASP A 393 -6.16 -3.60 2.17
CA ASP A 393 -5.43 -3.68 3.46
C ASP A 393 -4.96 -5.12 3.76
N TRP A 394 -5.49 -6.12 3.02
CA TRP A 394 -5.07 -7.51 3.04
C TRP A 394 -5.06 -8.09 1.63
N PRO A 395 -3.98 -7.86 0.84
CA PRO A 395 -3.94 -8.20 -0.57
C PRO A 395 -4.17 -9.68 -0.87
N GLY A 396 -3.92 -10.57 0.09
CA GLY A 396 -4.16 -12.02 -0.07
C GLY A 396 -5.57 -12.39 -0.50
N THR A 397 -6.59 -11.70 0.00
CA THR A 397 -7.99 -11.93 -0.41
C THR A 397 -8.22 -11.58 -1.87
N VAL A 398 -7.66 -10.45 -2.33
CA VAL A 398 -7.78 -9.99 -3.73
C VAL A 398 -6.97 -10.92 -4.66
N THR A 399 -5.78 -11.33 -4.24
CA THR A 399 -4.94 -12.30 -4.96
C THR A 399 -5.67 -13.63 -5.12
N TYR A 400 -6.26 -14.16 -4.04
CA TYR A 400 -7.04 -15.38 -4.06
C TYR A 400 -8.18 -15.31 -5.07
N TYR A 401 -8.98 -14.24 -4.98
CA TYR A 401 -10.10 -14.00 -5.88
C TYR A 401 -9.65 -13.96 -7.35
N ALA A 402 -8.61 -13.20 -7.65
CA ALA A 402 -8.12 -13.03 -9.02
C ALA A 402 -7.62 -14.35 -9.62
N ASN A 403 -6.86 -15.14 -8.86
CA ASN A 403 -6.37 -16.44 -9.32
C ASN A 403 -7.51 -17.44 -9.53
N CYS A 404 -8.51 -17.41 -8.66
CA CYS A 404 -9.63 -18.35 -8.76
C CYS A 404 -10.60 -18.01 -9.90
N LEU A 405 -10.99 -16.74 -10.05
CA LEU A 405 -12.13 -16.35 -10.88
C LEU A 405 -11.76 -15.62 -12.16
N MET A 406 -10.60 -14.97 -12.23
CA MET A 406 -10.17 -14.21 -13.42
C MET A 406 -9.28 -15.03 -14.36
N GLY A 407 -8.95 -16.27 -14.01
CA GLY A 407 -8.15 -17.16 -14.87
C GLY A 407 -6.72 -16.68 -15.11
N LEU A 408 -6.18 -15.79 -14.25
CA LEU A 408 -4.85 -15.20 -14.38
C LEU A 408 -3.71 -16.22 -14.19
N ASN A 409 -4.04 -17.48 -13.88
CA ASN A 409 -3.12 -18.61 -13.73
C ASN A 409 -2.58 -19.15 -15.07
N ARG A 410 -2.96 -18.59 -16.21
CA ARG A 410 -2.70 -19.19 -17.54
C ARG A 410 -1.82 -18.36 -18.46
N GLN A 411 -1.09 -17.39 -17.94
CA GLN A 411 -0.07 -16.70 -18.74
C GLN A 411 1.33 -17.16 -18.29
N ASN A 412 1.78 -18.24 -18.94
CA ASN A 412 3.19 -18.60 -19.03
C ASN A 412 3.92 -17.68 -19.98
#